data_9c5f3930467eb990bf7369b34b504bce
#
_entry.id   9c5f3930467eb990bf7369b34b504bce
#
_cell.length_a   1.000
_cell.length_b   1.000
_cell.length_c   1.000
_cell.angle_alpha   90.00
_cell.angle_beta   90.00
_cell.angle_gamma   90.00
#
_symmetry.space_group_name_H-M   'P 1'
#
loop_
_entity.id
_entity.type
_entity.pdbx_description
1 polymer ?
#
loop_
_entity_poly.entity_id
_entity_poly.type
_entity_poly.pdbx_seq_one_letter_code
_entity_poly.pdbx_strand_id
1 'polypeptide(L)'
;MGQRRLTNAAPDDQSKRPQGQQRPKSNNTVLNNTNTRKGEVFRAQRRTSENVNVRASQHIINVPVNKSLYNGYAGRQFSVADAKRQPATKGPVLKIMPIGGLGEMGIGKNMMAIEYDDEIIVIDCGFLFPGADYPGINYITPDISYLEANKHKIRGHVFTHGHLDHIGAYRHVADKIPAPVYASKFTLGMIQRTMEEATSGFEPDYHEMDPEAHERVQLGDNFSIELVRVNHSIPDATAVVVRTPLGVLVDTGDWRFEDNPVDGRKFDLERLTEIATKEGILMLMNESTNCESEGTHTHGEFDIQESMGQVMDKFPNSRLILSCFSSQIHRMQVILDEAKKHERKVAFAGYSMIQNLEVALRAGAIKVPKDVVVKMEDAVKLPDGKVTIVCTGSQGEFNAVLNRMASGAHKFIKIKNSDVVVFSSNPIPGNEKYVTRTVDGLMREGSDVIQNGKTHLTGVGPLHLSGHGFYEDHVKLINALNPTYYLPIHGEFHMLVHNA
;
A
#
# COMPACT_ATOMS: atom_id res chain seq x y z
N MET A 1 19.77 -71.04 19.27
CA MET A 1 21.10 -71.12 19.92
C MET A 1 21.61 -69.70 19.97
N GLY A 2 21.66 -69.07 21.00
CA GLY A 2 22.08 -68.92 22.35
C GLY A 2 22.29 -67.45 22.55
N GLN A 3 21.53 -66.80 23.29
CA GLN A 3 21.51 -66.39 24.72
C GLN A 3 22.87 -65.87 25.23
N ARG A 4 22.86 -64.62 25.75
CA ARG A 4 23.09 -64.12 27.10
C ARG A 4 23.14 -62.61 27.12
N ARG A 5 22.30 -61.99 27.77
CA ARG A 5 22.02 -61.34 29.07
C ARG A 5 23.23 -61.20 30.02
N LEU A 6 23.35 -59.99 30.60
CA LEU A 6 23.48 -59.63 32.04
C LEU A 6 24.02 -58.18 32.10
N THR A 7 23.39 -57.24 32.65
CA THR A 7 22.83 -56.75 33.95
C THR A 7 23.86 -56.00 34.83
N ASN A 8 23.33 -54.81 35.31
CA ASN A 8 23.56 -54.15 36.61
C ASN A 8 24.84 -53.33 36.75
N ALA A 9 24.94 -52.26 37.44
CA ALA A 9 24.11 -51.50 38.37
C ALA A 9 24.82 -50.17 38.64
N ALA A 10 24.10 -49.18 39.07
CA ALA A 10 24.63 -47.96 39.71
C ALA A 10 25.15 -48.28 41.13
N PRO A 11 25.93 -47.42 41.76
CA PRO A 11 25.34 -46.57 42.77
C PRO A 11 25.85 -45.11 42.83
N ASP A 12 25.04 -44.31 43.51
CA ASP A 12 25.23 -42.97 44.03
C ASP A 12 26.58 -42.74 44.71
N ASP A 13 27.13 -41.55 44.62
CA ASP A 13 27.62 -40.86 45.81
C ASP A 13 27.51 -39.33 45.71
N GLN A 14 26.98 -38.78 46.77
CA GLN A 14 26.87 -37.36 47.09
C GLN A 14 28.23 -36.85 47.58
N SER A 15 28.55 -35.62 47.27
CA SER A 15 28.97 -34.61 48.22
C SER A 15 30.05 -33.64 47.70
N LYS A 16 29.78 -32.40 48.04
CA LYS A 16 30.67 -31.25 48.33
C LYS A 16 30.69 -30.13 47.31
N ARG A 17 29.92 -29.11 47.63
CA ARG A 17 30.27 -27.73 47.30
C ARG A 17 31.49 -27.29 48.09
N PRO A 18 32.29 -26.38 47.58
CA PRO A 18 32.77 -25.27 48.38
C PRO A 18 32.40 -23.91 47.78
N GLN A 19 32.26 -23.02 48.75
CA GLN A 19 31.91 -21.62 48.66
C GLN A 19 33.05 -20.75 48.07
N GLY A 20 32.65 -19.69 47.37
CA GLY A 20 33.15 -18.32 47.57
C GLY A 20 34.56 -18.00 47.09
N GLN A 21 34.62 -17.19 46.01
CA GLN A 21 35.69 -16.18 45.93
C GLN A 21 35.17 -14.89 45.30
N GLN A 22 35.59 -13.78 45.92
CA GLN A 22 35.21 -12.39 45.79
C GLN A 22 35.74 -11.76 44.48
N ARG A 23 35.00 -10.81 43.94
CA ARG A 23 35.43 -9.87 42.90
C ARG A 23 36.50 -8.90 43.41
N PRO A 24 37.52 -8.53 42.65
CA PRO A 24 38.36 -7.39 42.94
C PRO A 24 37.74 -6.09 42.41
N LYS A 25 37.78 -5.05 43.23
CA LYS A 25 37.47 -3.66 42.96
C LYS A 25 38.57 -3.06 42.07
N SER A 26 38.23 -2.41 40.98
CA SER A 26 39.14 -1.57 40.22
C SER A 26 39.10 -0.11 40.71
N ASN A 27 40.28 0.44 40.94
CA ASN A 27 40.56 1.78 41.40
C ASN A 27 40.26 2.84 40.32
N ASN A 28 39.62 3.90 40.74
CA ASN A 28 39.56 5.19 40.04
C ASN A 28 40.94 5.87 40.09
N THR A 29 41.40 6.34 38.95
CA THR A 29 42.45 7.38 38.89
C THR A 29 41.84 8.61 38.22
N VAL A 30 41.76 9.67 39.04
CA VAL A 30 41.32 11.01 38.65
C VAL A 30 42.47 11.70 37.95
N LEU A 31 42.26 12.25 36.78
CA LEU A 31 43.09 13.33 36.21
C LEU A 31 42.22 14.56 36.01
N ASN A 32 42.44 15.53 36.90
CA ASN A 32 41.98 16.90 36.80
C ASN A 32 42.63 17.58 35.60
N ASN A 33 41.83 18.19 34.75
CA ASN A 33 42.28 19.36 34.00
C ASN A 33 41.12 20.38 33.92
N THR A 34 41.39 21.49 34.58
CA THR A 34 40.57 22.70 34.68
C THR A 34 40.55 23.44 33.39
N ASN A 35 39.36 23.72 32.81
CA ASN A 35 39.11 25.04 32.18
C ASN A 35 37.62 25.35 32.17
N THR A 36 37.35 26.43 32.85
CA THR A 36 36.05 27.08 33.03
C THR A 36 35.51 27.68 31.75
N ARG A 37 34.26 27.31 31.39
CA ARG A 37 33.32 28.24 30.76
C ARG A 37 31.90 27.90 31.21
N LYS A 38 31.22 28.96 31.67
CA LYS A 38 29.85 28.98 32.17
C LYS A 38 28.89 28.44 31.10
N GLY A 39 28.07 27.48 31.49
CA GLY A 39 26.90 27.01 30.75
C GLY A 39 25.73 26.86 31.69
N GLU A 40 24.67 27.53 31.39
CA GLU A 40 23.44 27.66 32.18
C GLU A 40 22.75 26.30 32.36
N VAL A 41 22.37 26.05 33.59
CA VAL A 41 21.56 24.88 33.98
C VAL A 41 20.09 25.19 33.70
N PHE A 42 19.51 24.53 32.67
CA PHE A 42 18.07 24.57 32.45
C PHE A 42 17.37 23.67 33.48
N ARG A 43 16.77 24.29 34.50
CA ARG A 43 15.77 23.66 35.37
C ARG A 43 14.45 23.54 34.58
N ALA A 44 13.98 22.34 34.37
CA ALA A 44 12.63 22.07 33.90
C ALA A 44 11.63 22.48 35.01
N GLN A 45 10.97 23.62 34.83
CA GLN A 45 9.77 23.95 35.58
C GLN A 45 8.55 23.29 34.94
N ARG A 46 7.85 22.44 35.70
CA ARG A 46 6.49 22.02 35.41
C ARG A 46 5.61 23.25 35.22
N ARG A 47 5.14 23.53 34.02
CA ARG A 47 4.02 24.43 33.78
C ARG A 47 2.74 23.61 33.70
N THR A 48 1.80 23.98 34.52
CA THR A 48 0.41 23.59 34.53
C THR A 48 -0.26 23.95 33.20
N SER A 49 -1.19 23.09 32.80
CA SER A 49 -2.03 23.20 31.62
C SER A 49 -2.69 24.57 31.48
N GLU A 50 -2.24 25.37 30.55
CA GLU A 50 -3.02 26.45 29.98
C GLU A 50 -3.25 26.12 28.49
N ASN A 51 -4.51 26.26 28.11
CA ASN A 51 -5.03 25.98 26.77
C ASN A 51 -4.19 26.68 25.68
N VAL A 52 -3.39 25.94 24.95
CA VAL A 52 -2.80 26.41 23.71
C VAL A 52 -3.81 26.11 22.61
N ASN A 53 -4.59 27.12 22.23
CA ASN A 53 -5.35 27.10 20.98
C ASN A 53 -4.37 27.07 19.81
N VAL A 54 -4.04 25.88 19.33
CA VAL A 54 -3.39 25.70 18.03
C VAL A 54 -4.46 25.94 16.98
N ARG A 55 -4.53 27.16 16.45
CA ARG A 55 -5.28 27.43 15.22
C ARG A 55 -4.60 26.64 14.11
N ALA A 56 -5.28 25.61 13.63
CA ALA A 56 -4.95 24.98 12.36
C ALA A 56 -5.03 26.10 11.28
N SER A 57 -3.88 26.41 10.69
CA SER A 57 -3.82 27.37 9.59
C SER A 57 -4.40 26.70 8.35
N GLN A 58 -5.66 27.04 8.01
CA GLN A 58 -6.29 26.67 6.75
C GLN A 58 -5.54 27.37 5.61
N HIS A 59 -4.77 26.63 4.83
CA HIS A 59 -4.19 27.13 3.60
C HIS A 59 -5.11 26.80 2.43
N ILE A 60 -5.86 27.79 1.99
CA ILE A 60 -6.55 27.75 0.68
C ILE A 60 -5.52 28.16 -0.35
N ILE A 61 -5.09 27.23 -1.20
CA ILE A 61 -4.16 27.52 -2.29
C ILE A 61 -4.97 27.85 -3.54
N ASN A 62 -5.01 29.12 -3.91
CA ASN A 62 -5.47 29.57 -5.23
C ASN A 62 -4.24 29.72 -6.13
N VAL A 63 -4.01 28.79 -7.03
CA VAL A 63 -2.94 28.90 -8.05
C VAL A 63 -3.59 29.16 -9.41
N PRO A 64 -3.41 30.32 -10.03
CA PRO A 64 -3.85 30.53 -11.40
C PRO A 64 -2.94 29.79 -12.36
N VAL A 65 -3.48 28.91 -13.17
CA VAL A 65 -2.75 28.20 -14.24
C VAL A 65 -2.46 29.17 -15.37
N ASN A 66 -1.21 29.61 -15.49
CA ASN A 66 -0.74 30.43 -16.60
C ASN A 66 -0.05 29.55 -17.65
N LYS A 67 -0.64 29.40 -18.83
CA LYS A 67 -0.17 28.56 -19.95
C LYS A 67 1.22 28.97 -20.50
N SER A 68 1.88 30.01 -19.98
CA SER A 68 3.19 30.51 -20.47
C SER A 68 4.41 30.01 -19.68
N LEU A 69 4.26 29.11 -18.69
CA LEU A 69 5.33 28.72 -17.76
C LEU A 69 6.14 27.46 -18.16
N TYR A 70 5.93 26.91 -19.36
CA TYR A 70 6.64 25.70 -19.80
C TYR A 70 8.06 25.92 -20.35
N ASN A 71 8.62 27.13 -20.26
CA ASN A 71 9.99 27.38 -20.67
C ASN A 71 10.85 27.88 -19.49
N GLY A 72 11.62 27.00 -18.92
CA GLY A 72 12.78 27.32 -18.09
C GLY A 72 12.68 27.03 -16.60
N TYR A 73 12.91 25.80 -16.20
CA TYR A 73 13.27 25.46 -14.83
C TYR A 73 14.71 25.93 -14.53
N ALA A 74 14.83 27.09 -13.93
CA ALA A 74 16.01 27.50 -13.19
C ALA A 74 15.57 28.36 -11.99
N GLY A 75 15.53 27.75 -10.82
CA GLY A 75 15.71 28.40 -9.53
C GLY A 75 14.74 29.52 -9.14
N ARG A 76 13.45 29.23 -8.93
CA ARG A 76 12.58 30.12 -8.14
C ARG A 76 12.23 29.49 -6.81
N GLN A 77 12.68 30.12 -5.71
CA GLN A 77 12.17 29.88 -4.38
C GLN A 77 10.70 30.37 -4.34
N PHE A 78 9.75 29.47 -4.11
CA PHE A 78 8.38 29.83 -3.81
C PHE A 78 8.33 30.41 -2.38
N SER A 79 8.04 31.69 -2.27
CA SER A 79 7.76 32.33 -0.98
C SER A 79 6.28 32.16 -0.66
N VAL A 80 5.97 31.52 0.44
CA VAL A 80 4.60 31.41 1.01
C VAL A 80 3.98 32.80 1.35
N ALA A 81 4.79 33.85 1.30
CA ALA A 81 4.38 35.24 1.61
C ALA A 81 3.55 35.92 0.49
N ASP A 82 3.55 35.38 -0.74
CA ASP A 82 2.91 36.07 -1.89
C ASP A 82 1.45 35.64 -2.16
N ALA A 83 0.91 34.73 -1.39
CA ALA A 83 -0.55 34.43 -1.42
C ALA A 83 -1.31 35.61 -0.81
N LYS A 84 -1.63 36.61 -1.61
CA LYS A 84 -2.55 37.69 -1.22
C LYS A 84 -3.87 37.03 -0.78
N ARG A 85 -4.22 37.15 0.50
CA ARG A 85 -5.56 36.80 1.01
C ARG A 85 -6.59 37.54 0.15
N GLN A 86 -7.31 36.84 -0.69
CA GLN A 86 -8.50 37.40 -1.29
C GLN A 86 -9.54 37.66 -0.18
N PRO A 87 -10.29 38.77 -0.25
CA PRO A 87 -11.35 39.05 0.71
C PRO A 87 -12.37 37.89 0.66
N ALA A 88 -12.86 37.47 1.83
CA ALA A 88 -13.85 36.40 1.94
C ALA A 88 -15.03 36.69 0.98
N THR A 89 -15.27 35.80 0.05
CA THR A 89 -16.42 35.86 -0.86
C THR A 89 -17.68 35.73 -0.03
N LYS A 90 -18.65 36.61 -0.25
CA LYS A 90 -19.98 36.46 0.33
C LYS A 90 -20.72 35.35 -0.43
N GLY A 91 -20.69 34.13 0.07
CA GLY A 91 -21.36 32.98 -0.53
C GLY A 91 -20.80 31.66 -0.05
N PRO A 92 -21.45 30.55 -0.34
CA PRO A 92 -20.94 29.24 0.02
C PRO A 92 -19.57 28.98 -0.65
N VAL A 93 -18.66 28.33 0.08
CA VAL A 93 -17.28 28.09 -0.32
C VAL A 93 -17.08 26.59 -0.45
N LEU A 94 -16.59 26.14 -1.60
CA LEU A 94 -16.11 24.78 -1.78
C LEU A 94 -14.70 24.69 -1.16
N LYS A 95 -14.54 23.81 -0.17
CA LYS A 95 -13.25 23.54 0.49
C LYS A 95 -12.79 22.15 0.10
N ILE A 96 -11.55 22.05 -0.33
CA ILE A 96 -10.86 20.80 -0.60
C ILE A 96 -9.75 20.71 0.44
N MET A 97 -9.83 19.71 1.32
CA MET A 97 -8.99 19.60 2.50
C MET A 97 -8.28 18.25 2.49
N PRO A 98 -7.01 18.19 2.07
CA PRO A 98 -6.19 17.01 2.29
C PRO A 98 -6.01 16.79 3.80
N ILE A 99 -6.46 15.66 4.30
CA ILE A 99 -6.26 15.23 5.69
C ILE A 99 -4.98 14.40 5.79
N GLY A 100 -4.56 13.82 4.68
CA GLY A 100 -3.30 13.09 4.50
C GLY A 100 -3.00 12.86 3.03
N GLY A 101 -1.87 12.23 2.74
CA GLY A 101 -1.47 11.85 1.37
C GLY A 101 -0.74 12.93 0.57
N LEU A 102 -0.30 14.03 1.19
CA LEU A 102 0.40 15.11 0.51
C LEU A 102 1.81 15.34 1.08
N GLY A 103 2.82 14.67 0.52
CA GLY A 103 4.22 15.01 0.76
C GLY A 103 4.71 14.79 2.19
N GLU A 104 4.02 13.99 2.96
CA GLU A 104 4.40 13.62 4.32
C GLU A 104 5.52 12.56 4.29
N MET A 105 5.82 11.96 5.42
CA MET A 105 6.88 10.95 5.53
C MET A 105 6.49 9.63 4.84
N GLY A 106 6.68 9.54 3.52
CA GLY A 106 6.34 8.38 2.70
C GLY A 106 4.98 8.48 2.01
N ILE A 107 4.70 7.51 1.15
CA ILE A 107 3.45 7.38 0.40
C ILE A 107 2.44 6.65 1.28
N GLY A 108 1.24 7.22 1.41
CA GLY A 108 0.14 6.63 2.17
C GLY A 108 -0.66 7.63 2.97
N LYS A 109 -1.51 7.14 3.87
CA LYS A 109 -2.39 7.95 4.71
C LYS A 109 -3.35 8.84 3.90
N ASN A 110 -3.73 8.33 2.70
CA ASN A 110 -4.57 9.07 1.77
C ASN A 110 -5.96 9.32 2.38
N MET A 111 -6.34 10.57 2.45
CA MET A 111 -7.65 10.99 2.94
C MET A 111 -7.92 12.42 2.50
N MET A 112 -9.00 12.62 1.75
CA MET A 112 -9.43 13.91 1.24
C MET A 112 -10.83 14.23 1.75
N ALA A 113 -11.06 15.42 2.29
CA ALA A 113 -12.38 15.91 2.63
C ALA A 113 -12.79 17.04 1.69
N ILE A 114 -13.99 16.95 1.15
CA ILE A 114 -14.60 17.97 0.29
C ILE A 114 -15.82 18.51 1.03
N GLU A 115 -15.80 19.80 1.36
CA GLU A 115 -16.88 20.49 2.08
C GLU A 115 -17.49 21.58 1.21
N TYR A 116 -18.80 21.58 1.11
CA TYR A 116 -19.59 22.66 0.54
C TYR A 116 -20.78 22.92 1.44
N ASP A 117 -20.90 24.19 1.87
CA ASP A 117 -21.91 24.61 2.83
C ASP A 117 -21.90 23.75 4.11
N ASP A 118 -22.97 23.07 4.44
CA ASP A 118 -23.12 22.25 5.63
C ASP A 118 -22.97 20.74 5.32
N GLU A 119 -22.31 20.39 4.23
CA GLU A 119 -22.11 19.01 3.82
C GLU A 119 -20.64 18.70 3.53
N ILE A 120 -20.23 17.51 3.92
CA ILE A 120 -18.87 16.97 3.71
C ILE A 120 -18.99 15.58 3.09
N ILE A 121 -18.16 15.30 2.10
CA ILE A 121 -17.83 13.94 1.69
C ILE A 121 -16.35 13.67 1.95
N VAL A 122 -16.02 12.42 2.22
CA VAL A 122 -14.64 11.99 2.49
C VAL A 122 -14.26 10.95 1.47
N ILE A 123 -13.13 11.17 0.78
CA ILE A 123 -12.55 10.21 -0.16
C ILE A 123 -11.36 9.56 0.51
N ASP A 124 -11.37 8.24 0.58
CA ASP A 124 -10.37 7.36 1.20
C ASP A 124 -10.17 7.62 2.70
N CYS A 125 -9.52 6.67 3.36
CA CYS A 125 -9.10 6.74 4.75
C CYS A 125 -7.98 5.72 4.99
N GLY A 126 -6.82 6.03 4.45
CA GLY A 126 -5.65 5.17 4.47
C GLY A 126 -4.77 5.34 5.70
N PHE A 127 -3.87 4.40 5.89
CA PHE A 127 -2.79 4.57 6.84
C PHE A 127 -1.41 4.57 6.15
N LEU A 128 -0.41 5.09 6.85
CA LEU A 128 0.99 5.04 6.46
C LEU A 128 1.71 3.98 7.27
N PHE A 129 2.54 3.16 6.60
CA PHE A 129 3.50 2.29 7.27
C PHE A 129 4.74 3.12 7.62
N PRO A 130 5.02 3.36 8.91
CA PRO A 130 6.23 4.09 9.30
C PRO A 130 7.46 3.23 9.00
N GLY A 131 8.52 3.88 8.52
CA GLY A 131 9.81 3.23 8.34
C GLY A 131 10.47 2.83 9.66
N ALA A 132 11.71 2.33 9.58
CA ALA A 132 12.50 1.91 10.74
C ALA A 132 12.77 3.02 11.77
N ASP A 133 12.53 4.27 11.43
CA ASP A 133 12.74 5.46 12.27
C ASP A 133 11.71 5.57 13.42
N TYR A 134 10.63 4.79 13.35
CA TYR A 134 9.57 4.75 14.37
C TYR A 134 9.43 3.38 15.00
N PRO A 135 10.38 2.91 15.83
CA PRO A 135 10.34 1.60 16.45
C PRO A 135 9.08 1.44 17.32
N GLY A 136 8.37 0.34 17.10
CA GLY A 136 7.15 0.01 17.86
C GLY A 136 5.86 0.66 17.35
N ILE A 137 5.92 1.47 16.30
CA ILE A 137 4.75 1.99 15.58
C ILE A 137 4.49 1.09 14.37
N ASN A 138 3.29 0.54 14.28
CA ASN A 138 2.91 -0.34 13.16
C ASN A 138 2.33 0.43 11.98
N TYR A 139 1.58 1.50 12.24
CA TYR A 139 0.98 2.37 11.23
C TYR A 139 0.63 3.73 11.84
N ILE A 140 0.49 4.74 10.97
CA ILE A 140 0.07 6.10 11.29
C ILE A 140 -1.24 6.38 10.57
N THR A 141 -2.22 6.93 11.26
CA THR A 141 -3.54 7.30 10.72
C THR A 141 -3.63 8.81 10.45
N PRO A 142 -4.53 9.26 9.58
CA PRO A 142 -4.83 10.68 9.42
C PRO A 142 -5.33 11.32 10.72
N ASP A 143 -5.12 12.62 10.87
CA ASP A 143 -5.73 13.41 11.96
C ASP A 143 -7.14 13.82 11.58
N ILE A 144 -8.13 13.13 12.12
CA ILE A 144 -9.54 13.35 11.83
C ILE A 144 -10.22 14.40 12.73
N SER A 145 -9.48 15.16 13.53
CA SER A 145 -10.06 16.09 14.51
C SER A 145 -11.06 17.07 13.90
N TYR A 146 -10.80 17.54 12.68
CA TYR A 146 -11.72 18.40 11.95
C TYR A 146 -13.03 17.67 11.59
N LEU A 147 -12.91 16.45 11.08
CA LEU A 147 -14.06 15.63 10.67
C LEU A 147 -14.89 15.21 11.88
N GLU A 148 -14.24 14.83 12.97
CA GLU A 148 -14.91 14.45 14.22
C GLU A 148 -15.73 15.63 14.79
N ALA A 149 -15.17 16.85 14.77
CA ALA A 149 -15.88 18.06 15.19
C ALA A 149 -17.07 18.42 14.27
N ASN A 150 -17.03 17.98 13.00
CA ASN A 150 -18.05 18.27 11.98
C ASN A 150 -18.78 17.00 11.48
N LYS A 151 -18.77 15.92 12.27
CA LYS A 151 -19.31 14.62 11.84
C LYS A 151 -20.77 14.64 11.40
N HIS A 152 -21.58 15.56 11.94
CA HIS A 152 -22.98 15.74 11.55
C HIS A 152 -23.16 16.23 10.10
N LYS A 153 -22.12 16.78 9.48
CA LYS A 153 -22.10 17.23 8.10
C LYS A 153 -21.71 16.13 7.11
N ILE A 154 -21.08 15.04 7.57
CA ILE A 154 -20.55 13.99 6.69
C ILE A 154 -21.72 13.23 6.06
N ARG A 155 -21.76 13.22 4.72
CA ARG A 155 -22.80 12.56 3.92
C ARG A 155 -22.38 11.20 3.40
N GLY A 156 -21.06 10.92 3.35
CA GLY A 156 -20.56 9.64 2.91
C GLY A 156 -19.05 9.55 2.91
N HIS A 157 -18.57 8.32 3.03
CA HIS A 157 -17.20 7.91 2.76
C HIS A 157 -17.17 7.22 1.40
N VAL A 158 -16.32 7.67 0.49
CA VAL A 158 -16.17 7.11 -0.86
C VAL A 158 -14.77 6.56 -0.98
N PHE A 159 -14.61 5.32 -1.42
CA PHE A 159 -13.29 4.70 -1.51
C PHE A 159 -12.94 4.39 -2.95
N THR A 160 -11.73 4.80 -3.34
CA THR A 160 -11.18 4.62 -4.68
C THR A 160 -10.84 3.17 -4.97
N HIS A 161 -10.11 2.51 -4.07
CA HIS A 161 -9.68 1.12 -4.21
C HIS A 161 -9.26 0.49 -2.87
N GLY A 162 -8.97 -0.81 -2.87
CA GLY A 162 -8.81 -1.62 -1.65
C GLY A 162 -7.39 -1.69 -1.07
N HIS A 163 -6.43 -0.84 -1.43
CA HIS A 163 -5.12 -0.80 -0.79
C HIS A 163 -5.18 -0.18 0.60
N LEU A 164 -4.28 -0.62 1.49
CA LEU A 164 -4.33 -0.24 2.91
C LEU A 164 -3.98 1.23 3.15
N ASP A 165 -3.22 1.85 2.29
CA ASP A 165 -2.91 3.29 2.30
C ASP A 165 -4.10 4.15 1.83
N HIS A 166 -5.21 3.52 1.38
CA HIS A 166 -6.49 4.13 1.04
C HIS A 166 -7.64 3.71 1.96
N ILE A 167 -7.63 2.49 2.51
CA ILE A 167 -8.72 2.00 3.37
C ILE A 167 -8.32 1.66 4.80
N GLY A 168 -7.01 1.50 5.07
CA GLY A 168 -6.53 0.82 6.27
C GLY A 168 -6.80 1.54 7.60
N ALA A 169 -6.91 2.87 7.59
CA ALA A 169 -7.21 3.64 8.80
C ALA A 169 -8.71 3.65 9.13
N TYR A 170 -9.59 3.34 8.17
CA TYR A 170 -11.03 3.44 8.35
C TYR A 170 -11.52 2.64 9.56
N ARG A 171 -11.03 1.42 9.77
CA ARG A 171 -11.36 0.58 10.93
C ARG A 171 -11.09 1.22 12.31
N HIS A 172 -10.26 2.26 12.37
CA HIS A 172 -9.88 2.96 13.62
C HIS A 172 -10.66 4.25 13.85
N VAL A 173 -11.36 4.72 12.83
CA VAL A 173 -12.03 6.02 12.86
C VAL A 173 -13.51 5.96 12.48
N ALA A 174 -13.98 4.87 11.91
CA ALA A 174 -15.34 4.73 11.40
C ALA A 174 -16.43 5.07 12.43
N ASP A 175 -16.24 4.67 13.69
CA ASP A 175 -17.16 4.96 14.80
C ASP A 175 -17.14 6.43 15.25
N LYS A 176 -16.07 7.15 14.97
CA LYS A 176 -15.91 8.57 15.33
C LYS A 176 -16.52 9.50 14.29
N ILE A 177 -16.48 9.09 13.02
CA ILE A 177 -16.98 9.83 11.86
C ILE A 177 -17.98 8.96 11.06
N PRO A 178 -19.09 8.51 11.68
CA PRO A 178 -20.04 7.59 11.07
C PRO A 178 -20.76 8.23 9.89
N ALA A 179 -20.74 7.54 8.73
CA ALA A 179 -21.51 7.87 7.54
C ALA A 179 -21.61 6.65 6.63
N PRO A 180 -22.52 6.61 5.63
CA PRO A 180 -22.58 5.55 4.64
C PRO A 180 -21.28 5.41 3.85
N VAL A 181 -20.95 4.18 3.43
CA VAL A 181 -19.72 3.82 2.70
C VAL A 181 -20.06 3.42 1.27
N TYR A 182 -19.40 4.06 0.30
CA TYR A 182 -19.58 3.83 -1.12
C TYR A 182 -18.28 3.37 -1.75
N ALA A 183 -18.28 2.23 -2.43
CA ALA A 183 -17.13 1.73 -3.16
C ALA A 183 -17.53 0.62 -4.15
N SER A 184 -16.57 0.25 -5.01
CA SER A 184 -16.71 -0.92 -5.87
C SER A 184 -16.77 -2.22 -5.05
N LYS A 185 -17.29 -3.28 -5.66
CA LYS A 185 -17.55 -4.56 -4.99
C LYS A 185 -16.32 -5.15 -4.29
N PHE A 186 -15.18 -5.21 -4.99
CA PHE A 186 -13.96 -5.75 -4.38
C PHE A 186 -13.44 -4.85 -3.25
N THR A 187 -13.48 -3.54 -3.45
CA THR A 187 -13.06 -2.54 -2.44
C THR A 187 -13.91 -2.64 -1.17
N LEU A 188 -15.24 -2.77 -1.30
CA LEU A 188 -16.12 -3.01 -0.14
C LEU A 188 -15.74 -4.31 0.60
N GLY A 189 -15.49 -5.39 -0.14
CA GLY A 189 -15.03 -6.64 0.47
C GLY A 189 -13.72 -6.49 1.25
N MET A 190 -12.80 -5.66 0.75
CA MET A 190 -11.55 -5.35 1.45
C MET A 190 -11.80 -4.48 2.71
N ILE A 191 -12.69 -3.50 2.64
CA ILE A 191 -13.08 -2.68 3.80
C ILE A 191 -13.74 -3.55 4.87
N GLN A 192 -14.74 -4.36 4.50
CA GLN A 192 -15.42 -5.27 5.42
C GLN A 192 -14.43 -6.19 6.13
N ARG A 193 -13.47 -6.77 5.38
CA ARG A 193 -12.42 -7.59 5.97
C ARG A 193 -11.57 -6.82 6.98
N THR A 194 -11.21 -5.56 6.69
CA THR A 194 -10.44 -4.75 7.67
C THR A 194 -11.29 -4.40 8.88
N MET A 195 -12.59 -4.19 8.71
CA MET A 195 -13.53 -3.91 9.80
C MET A 195 -13.73 -5.11 10.73
N GLU A 196 -13.53 -6.36 10.28
CA GLU A 196 -13.52 -7.55 11.16
C GLU A 196 -12.44 -7.44 12.26
N GLU A 197 -11.39 -6.67 12.03
CA GLU A 197 -10.32 -6.40 13.00
C GLU A 197 -10.58 -5.14 13.85
N ALA A 198 -11.69 -4.41 13.60
CA ALA A 198 -12.04 -3.22 14.36
C ALA A 198 -12.48 -3.59 15.80
N THR A 199 -12.08 -2.76 16.76
CA THR A 199 -12.38 -2.99 18.18
C THR A 199 -13.63 -2.26 18.66
N SER A 200 -14.18 -1.34 17.85
CA SER A 200 -15.34 -0.51 18.20
C SER A 200 -16.67 -1.25 18.15
N GLY A 201 -16.75 -2.33 17.36
CA GLY A 201 -18.03 -3.01 17.08
C GLY A 201 -19.00 -2.18 16.22
N PHE A 202 -18.54 -1.05 15.67
CA PHE A 202 -19.32 -0.24 14.74
C PHE A 202 -19.39 -0.94 13.39
N GLU A 203 -20.58 -1.01 12.81
CA GLU A 203 -20.80 -1.57 11.47
C GLU A 203 -21.33 -0.49 10.54
N PRO A 204 -20.54 -0.13 9.50
CA PRO A 204 -20.94 0.88 8.52
C PRO A 204 -22.12 0.42 7.64
N ASP A 205 -22.87 1.38 7.13
CA ASP A 205 -23.86 1.16 6.08
C ASP A 205 -23.15 1.12 4.72
N TYR A 206 -23.08 -0.07 4.09
CA TYR A 206 -22.29 -0.32 2.88
C TYR A 206 -23.15 -0.24 1.61
N HIS A 207 -22.70 0.54 0.64
CA HIS A 207 -23.33 0.72 -0.66
C HIS A 207 -22.34 0.34 -1.77
N GLU A 208 -22.64 -0.77 -2.44
CA GLU A 208 -21.89 -1.21 -3.62
C GLU A 208 -22.24 -0.33 -4.82
N MET A 209 -21.21 0.18 -5.51
CA MET A 209 -21.34 0.89 -6.77
C MET A 209 -20.61 0.14 -7.88
N ASP A 210 -21.29 -0.10 -8.99
CA ASP A 210 -20.67 -0.70 -10.19
C ASP A 210 -20.09 0.42 -11.07
N PRO A 211 -18.76 0.50 -11.23
CA PRO A 211 -18.14 1.52 -12.07
C PRO A 211 -18.52 1.42 -13.56
N GLU A 212 -18.97 0.25 -14.02
CA GLU A 212 -19.44 0.08 -15.41
C GLU A 212 -20.86 0.60 -15.63
N ALA A 213 -21.64 0.77 -14.56
CA ALA A 213 -23.00 1.28 -14.64
C ALA A 213 -23.06 2.81 -14.80
N HIS A 214 -21.96 3.52 -14.51
CA HIS A 214 -21.87 4.99 -14.51
C HIS A 214 -23.00 5.65 -13.69
N GLU A 215 -23.40 4.95 -12.62
CA GLU A 215 -24.49 5.41 -11.75
C GLU A 215 -24.08 6.67 -10.99
N ARG A 216 -24.99 7.66 -10.95
CA ARG A 216 -24.86 8.85 -10.09
C ARG A 216 -25.63 8.63 -8.79
N VAL A 217 -24.93 8.67 -7.68
CA VAL A 217 -25.51 8.56 -6.35
C VAL A 217 -25.49 9.93 -5.68
N GLN A 218 -26.65 10.37 -5.20
CA GLN A 218 -26.78 11.64 -4.49
C GLN A 218 -26.36 11.48 -3.02
N LEU A 219 -25.49 12.37 -2.54
CA LEU A 219 -25.01 12.44 -1.16
C LEU A 219 -25.38 13.80 -0.56
N GLY A 220 -26.43 13.85 0.23
CA GLY A 220 -27.01 15.12 0.70
C GLY A 220 -27.66 15.93 -0.43
N ASP A 221 -27.70 17.24 -0.26
CA ASP A 221 -28.33 18.15 -1.23
C ASP A 221 -27.34 18.66 -2.28
N ASN A 222 -26.04 18.74 -1.93
CA ASN A 222 -25.03 19.43 -2.72
C ASN A 222 -24.08 18.53 -3.49
N PHE A 223 -24.00 17.23 -3.16
CA PHE A 223 -23.05 16.33 -3.78
C PHE A 223 -23.72 15.20 -4.55
N SER A 224 -23.20 14.87 -5.71
CA SER A 224 -23.42 13.56 -6.30
C SER A 224 -22.10 12.95 -6.72
N ILE A 225 -21.98 11.63 -6.55
CA ILE A 225 -20.77 10.87 -6.88
C ILE A 225 -21.04 9.89 -8.01
N GLU A 226 -19.98 9.58 -8.74
CA GLU A 226 -19.94 8.51 -9.74
C GLU A 226 -18.56 7.86 -9.66
N LEU A 227 -18.51 6.53 -9.70
CA LEU A 227 -17.26 5.79 -9.80
C LEU A 227 -16.98 5.49 -11.27
N VAL A 228 -15.76 5.76 -11.71
CA VAL A 228 -15.31 5.47 -13.08
C VAL A 228 -14.09 4.56 -13.01
N ARG A 229 -14.10 3.47 -13.76
CA ARG A 229 -13.05 2.47 -13.73
C ARG A 229 -11.68 3.04 -14.11
N VAL A 230 -10.68 2.70 -13.32
CA VAL A 230 -9.26 2.84 -13.66
C VAL A 230 -8.56 1.49 -13.54
N ASN A 231 -7.39 1.32 -14.17
CA ASN A 231 -6.56 0.15 -13.92
C ASN A 231 -5.51 0.45 -12.86
N HIS A 232 -5.31 -0.49 -11.96
CA HIS A 232 -4.27 -0.45 -10.95
C HIS A 232 -3.80 -1.86 -10.61
N SER A 233 -2.88 -2.02 -9.66
CA SER A 233 -2.35 -3.33 -9.24
C SER A 233 -3.35 -4.16 -8.41
N ILE A 234 -4.53 -3.65 -8.13
CA ILE A 234 -5.62 -4.28 -7.39
C ILE A 234 -6.92 -4.21 -8.22
N PRO A 235 -7.83 -5.20 -8.14
CA PRO A 235 -9.09 -5.17 -8.87
C PRO A 235 -10.03 -4.04 -8.45
N ASP A 236 -10.89 -3.67 -9.38
CA ASP A 236 -12.01 -2.73 -9.19
C ASP A 236 -11.59 -1.35 -8.68
N ALA A 237 -10.36 -0.90 -9.03
CA ALA A 237 -9.92 0.46 -8.77
C ALA A 237 -10.74 1.47 -9.56
N THR A 238 -11.03 2.63 -8.95
CA THR A 238 -11.90 3.66 -9.53
C THR A 238 -11.36 5.06 -9.30
N ALA A 239 -11.59 5.94 -10.27
CA ALA A 239 -11.63 7.37 -10.03
C ALA A 239 -13.00 7.76 -9.44
N VAL A 240 -13.01 8.75 -8.57
CA VAL A 240 -14.22 9.31 -7.96
C VAL A 240 -14.55 10.65 -8.62
N VAL A 241 -15.65 10.70 -9.33
CA VAL A 241 -16.20 11.95 -9.90
C VAL A 241 -17.17 12.54 -8.91
N VAL A 242 -16.90 13.74 -8.43
CA VAL A 242 -17.74 14.47 -7.48
C VAL A 242 -18.32 15.68 -8.15
N ARG A 243 -19.62 15.76 -8.22
CA ARG A 243 -20.33 16.95 -8.72
C ARG A 243 -20.79 17.80 -7.57
N THR A 244 -20.51 19.09 -7.68
CA THR A 244 -20.87 20.13 -6.70
C THR A 244 -21.62 21.26 -7.40
N PRO A 245 -22.29 22.16 -6.68
CA PRO A 245 -22.89 23.36 -7.28
C PRO A 245 -21.89 24.27 -7.99
N LEU A 246 -20.59 24.16 -7.72
CA LEU A 246 -19.54 24.98 -8.34
C LEU A 246 -18.84 24.30 -9.51
N GLY A 247 -19.03 23.01 -9.72
CA GLY A 247 -18.44 22.25 -10.81
C GLY A 247 -18.03 20.84 -10.43
N VAL A 248 -17.43 20.13 -11.38
CA VAL A 248 -17.04 18.72 -11.25
C VAL A 248 -15.59 18.61 -10.76
N LEU A 249 -15.39 17.80 -9.74
CA LEU A 249 -14.06 17.39 -9.25
C LEU A 249 -13.84 15.94 -9.66
N VAL A 250 -12.60 15.58 -9.95
CA VAL A 250 -12.18 14.20 -10.20
C VAL A 250 -11.00 13.89 -9.29
N ASP A 251 -11.15 12.88 -8.47
CA ASP A 251 -10.05 12.23 -7.74
C ASP A 251 -9.72 10.94 -8.50
N THR A 252 -8.49 10.81 -8.98
CA THR A 252 -8.12 9.67 -9.82
C THR A 252 -8.01 8.37 -9.05
N GLY A 253 -7.84 8.42 -7.72
CA GLY A 253 -7.22 7.31 -7.01
C GLY A 253 -5.86 6.97 -7.63
N ASP A 254 -5.40 5.75 -7.42
CA ASP A 254 -4.19 5.22 -8.03
C ASP A 254 -4.51 4.55 -9.36
N TRP A 255 -3.71 4.85 -10.37
CA TRP A 255 -4.04 4.39 -11.71
C TRP A 255 -2.83 4.20 -12.63
N ARG A 256 -3.04 3.40 -13.67
CA ARG A 256 -2.19 3.31 -14.87
C ARG A 256 -3.06 3.10 -16.09
N PHE A 257 -2.53 3.33 -17.27
CA PHE A 257 -3.14 2.77 -18.48
C PHE A 257 -2.65 1.34 -18.69
N GLU A 258 -3.56 0.43 -19.04
CA GLU A 258 -3.24 -0.94 -19.42
C GLU A 258 -4.10 -1.34 -20.62
N ASP A 259 -3.44 -1.57 -21.77
CA ASP A 259 -4.15 -1.87 -23.01
C ASP A 259 -4.77 -3.26 -23.02
N ASN A 260 -4.24 -4.17 -22.23
CA ASN A 260 -4.67 -5.55 -22.18
C ASN A 260 -4.73 -6.09 -20.74
N PRO A 261 -5.68 -5.60 -19.91
CA PRO A 261 -5.79 -6.03 -18.53
C PRO A 261 -6.30 -7.47 -18.43
N VAL A 262 -5.84 -8.21 -17.40
CA VAL A 262 -6.14 -9.63 -17.17
C VAL A 262 -7.63 -9.91 -17.06
N ASP A 263 -8.39 -8.99 -16.50
CA ASP A 263 -9.85 -9.09 -16.35
C ASP A 263 -10.61 -8.59 -17.59
N GLY A 264 -9.90 -8.08 -18.61
CA GLY A 264 -10.46 -7.54 -19.86
C GLY A 264 -11.07 -6.15 -19.75
N ARG A 265 -11.01 -5.51 -18.56
CA ARG A 265 -11.65 -4.23 -18.29
C ARG A 265 -10.61 -3.11 -18.24
N LYS A 266 -10.62 -2.25 -19.26
CA LYS A 266 -9.67 -1.14 -19.41
C LYS A 266 -10.03 0.05 -18.54
N PHE A 267 -9.05 0.95 -18.38
CA PHE A 267 -9.29 2.30 -17.87
C PHE A 267 -10.33 3.02 -18.74
N ASP A 268 -11.40 3.49 -18.14
CA ASP A 268 -12.51 4.16 -18.84
C ASP A 268 -12.24 5.66 -19.07
N LEU A 269 -11.19 5.93 -19.86
CA LEU A 269 -10.84 7.29 -20.25
C LEU A 269 -11.94 7.94 -21.10
N GLU A 270 -12.72 7.13 -21.84
CA GLU A 270 -13.83 7.61 -22.65
C GLU A 270 -14.90 8.28 -21.77
N ARG A 271 -15.28 7.60 -20.67
CA ARG A 271 -16.26 8.18 -19.71
C ARG A 271 -15.76 9.47 -19.07
N LEU A 272 -14.52 9.50 -18.59
CA LEU A 272 -13.94 10.71 -18.01
C LEU A 272 -13.88 11.86 -19.03
N THR A 273 -13.51 11.56 -20.28
CA THR A 273 -13.47 12.55 -21.37
C THR A 273 -14.87 13.05 -21.74
N GLU A 274 -15.86 12.17 -21.71
CA GLU A 274 -17.28 12.54 -21.91
C GLU A 274 -17.73 13.55 -20.84
N ILE A 275 -17.45 13.27 -19.56
CA ILE A 275 -17.76 14.17 -18.44
C ILE A 275 -17.03 15.51 -18.63
N ALA A 276 -15.73 15.47 -18.95
CA ALA A 276 -14.94 16.66 -19.20
C ALA A 276 -15.50 17.54 -20.33
N THR A 277 -15.97 16.89 -21.40
CA THR A 277 -16.52 17.60 -22.57
C THR A 277 -17.91 18.21 -22.27
N LYS A 278 -18.75 17.46 -21.55
CA LYS A 278 -20.16 17.88 -21.32
C LYS A 278 -20.32 18.79 -20.11
N GLU A 279 -19.57 18.53 -19.03
CA GLU A 279 -19.76 19.20 -17.75
C GLU A 279 -18.58 20.13 -17.41
N GLY A 280 -17.38 19.90 -18.02
CA GLY A 280 -16.13 20.55 -17.65
C GLY A 280 -15.58 20.01 -16.33
N ILE A 281 -14.24 19.98 -16.18
CA ILE A 281 -13.59 19.59 -14.92
C ILE A 281 -13.10 20.84 -14.20
N LEU A 282 -13.71 21.15 -13.05
CA LEU A 282 -13.27 22.25 -12.19
C LEU A 282 -11.90 21.94 -11.59
N MET A 283 -11.71 20.73 -11.04
CA MET A 283 -10.43 20.32 -10.46
C MET A 283 -10.17 18.85 -10.73
N LEU A 284 -8.93 18.54 -11.11
CA LEU A 284 -8.39 17.20 -11.18
C LEU A 284 -7.40 17.02 -10.02
N MET A 285 -7.72 16.12 -9.11
CA MET A 285 -6.83 15.60 -8.05
C MET A 285 -6.21 14.32 -8.59
N ASN A 286 -4.90 14.32 -8.84
CA ASN A 286 -4.22 13.25 -9.56
C ASN A 286 -3.02 12.73 -8.79
N GLU A 287 -2.88 11.41 -8.69
CA GLU A 287 -1.77 10.74 -8.02
C GLU A 287 -0.39 11.11 -8.63
N SER A 288 0.70 10.92 -7.87
CA SER A 288 2.02 11.39 -8.26
C SER A 288 3.13 10.33 -8.17
N THR A 289 2.81 9.08 -7.84
CA THR A 289 3.80 8.06 -7.41
C THR A 289 4.90 7.82 -8.44
N ASN A 290 4.57 7.75 -9.74
CA ASN A 290 5.53 7.50 -10.83
C ASN A 290 5.65 8.65 -11.82
N CYS A 291 5.16 9.83 -11.51
CA CYS A 291 5.17 10.97 -12.43
C CYS A 291 6.57 11.38 -12.91
N GLU A 292 7.63 11.00 -12.18
CA GLU A 292 9.03 11.23 -12.54
C GLU A 292 9.61 10.19 -13.51
N SER A 293 8.90 9.08 -13.73
CA SER A 293 9.35 8.02 -14.64
C SER A 293 9.06 8.41 -16.09
N GLU A 294 10.10 8.50 -16.92
CA GLU A 294 9.98 8.86 -18.33
C GLU A 294 9.15 7.82 -19.13
N GLY A 295 8.45 8.29 -20.15
CA GLY A 295 7.67 7.45 -21.06
C GLY A 295 6.27 7.12 -20.57
N THR A 296 5.71 6.06 -21.16
CA THR A 296 4.39 5.48 -20.83
C THR A 296 4.54 4.13 -20.17
N HIS A 297 3.53 3.72 -19.43
CA HIS A 297 3.46 2.37 -18.90
C HIS A 297 3.21 1.37 -20.05
N THR A 298 4.25 0.61 -20.45
CA THR A 298 4.21 -0.21 -21.66
C THR A 298 3.91 -1.68 -21.43
N HIS A 299 4.00 -2.15 -20.18
CA HIS A 299 3.82 -3.55 -19.81
C HIS A 299 2.51 -3.78 -19.06
N GLY A 300 1.90 -4.95 -19.26
CA GLY A 300 0.71 -5.38 -18.52
C GLY A 300 0.94 -6.67 -17.73
N GLU A 301 -0.05 -7.10 -16.97
CA GLU A 301 0.02 -8.36 -16.22
C GLU A 301 0.17 -9.59 -17.14
N PHE A 302 -0.16 -9.49 -18.42
CA PHE A 302 0.12 -10.56 -19.40
C PHE A 302 1.61 -10.73 -19.69
N ASP A 303 2.42 -9.65 -19.65
CA ASP A 303 3.89 -9.78 -19.78
C ASP A 303 4.46 -10.53 -18.57
N ILE A 304 3.87 -10.30 -17.39
CA ILE A 304 4.23 -11.07 -16.19
C ILE A 304 3.81 -12.53 -16.33
N GLN A 305 2.65 -12.81 -16.93
CA GLN A 305 2.19 -14.16 -17.18
C GLN A 305 3.20 -14.91 -18.05
N GLU A 306 3.65 -14.31 -19.15
CA GLU A 306 4.67 -14.86 -20.01
C GLU A 306 5.99 -15.12 -19.27
N SER A 307 6.42 -14.14 -18.47
CA SER A 307 7.63 -14.25 -17.64
C SER A 307 7.55 -15.40 -16.62
N MET A 308 6.38 -15.58 -15.98
CA MET A 308 6.15 -16.71 -15.07
C MET A 308 6.20 -18.05 -15.79
N GLY A 309 5.64 -18.13 -17.01
CA GLY A 309 5.75 -19.30 -17.88
C GLY A 309 7.21 -19.62 -18.19
N GLN A 310 8.00 -18.61 -18.60
CA GLN A 310 9.43 -18.76 -18.88
C GLN A 310 10.23 -19.25 -17.66
N VAL A 311 9.88 -18.80 -16.44
CA VAL A 311 10.49 -19.33 -15.21
C VAL A 311 10.09 -20.79 -15.01
N MET A 312 8.82 -21.15 -15.18
CA MET A 312 8.36 -22.54 -15.00
C MET A 312 9.01 -23.48 -16.01
N ASP A 313 9.23 -23.06 -17.26
CA ASP A 313 9.92 -23.79 -18.31
C ASP A 313 11.41 -24.02 -17.99
N LYS A 314 12.08 -23.01 -17.42
CA LYS A 314 13.51 -23.11 -17.04
C LYS A 314 13.75 -24.01 -15.84
N PHE A 315 12.76 -24.14 -14.96
CA PHE A 315 12.85 -24.91 -13.73
C PHE A 315 11.75 -25.99 -13.59
N PRO A 316 11.65 -26.92 -14.57
CA PRO A 316 10.55 -27.88 -14.60
C PRO A 316 10.54 -28.85 -13.41
N ASN A 317 11.71 -29.10 -12.81
CA ASN A 317 11.88 -30.04 -11.71
C ASN A 317 12.00 -29.38 -10.33
N SER A 318 12.04 -28.05 -10.26
CA SER A 318 12.21 -27.31 -9.02
C SER A 318 10.86 -26.96 -8.40
N ARG A 319 10.81 -26.88 -7.05
CA ARG A 319 9.73 -26.24 -6.34
C ARG A 319 9.90 -24.72 -6.50
N LEU A 320 8.85 -24.07 -6.97
CA LEU A 320 8.84 -22.62 -7.13
C LEU A 320 8.18 -21.96 -5.92
N ILE A 321 8.80 -20.89 -5.42
CA ILE A 321 8.27 -20.06 -4.33
C ILE A 321 8.18 -18.64 -4.88
N LEU A 322 6.97 -18.18 -5.16
CA LEU A 322 6.69 -16.87 -5.77
C LEU A 322 6.23 -15.91 -4.66
N SER A 323 6.95 -14.83 -4.45
CA SER A 323 6.59 -13.82 -3.46
C SER A 323 6.07 -12.56 -4.13
N CYS A 324 4.86 -12.13 -3.76
CA CYS A 324 4.22 -10.92 -4.25
C CYS A 324 3.40 -10.25 -3.14
N PHE A 325 2.88 -9.05 -3.39
CA PHE A 325 1.95 -8.40 -2.47
C PHE A 325 0.62 -9.17 -2.39
N SER A 326 0.05 -9.23 -1.20
CA SER A 326 -1.22 -9.94 -0.97
C SER A 326 -2.43 -9.28 -1.64
N SER A 327 -2.31 -8.04 -2.07
CA SER A 327 -3.33 -7.29 -2.81
C SER A 327 -3.27 -7.49 -4.32
N GLN A 328 -2.18 -8.04 -4.86
CA GLN A 328 -1.99 -8.25 -6.30
C GLN A 328 -2.79 -9.45 -6.83
N ILE A 329 -4.10 -9.32 -6.85
CA ILE A 329 -5.03 -10.41 -7.24
C ILE A 329 -4.85 -10.80 -8.71
N HIS A 330 -4.64 -9.84 -9.61
CA HIS A 330 -4.36 -10.11 -11.01
C HIS A 330 -3.06 -10.93 -11.18
N ARG A 331 -2.03 -10.66 -10.37
CA ARG A 331 -0.79 -11.44 -10.28
C ARG A 331 -1.06 -12.88 -9.83
N MET A 332 -1.94 -13.06 -8.83
CA MET A 332 -2.34 -14.41 -8.41
C MET A 332 -3.07 -15.13 -9.53
N GLN A 333 -3.92 -14.45 -10.31
CA GLN A 333 -4.60 -15.03 -11.45
C GLN A 333 -3.61 -15.54 -12.50
N VAL A 334 -2.65 -14.72 -12.92
CA VAL A 334 -1.68 -15.14 -13.95
C VAL A 334 -0.79 -16.28 -13.47
N ILE A 335 -0.44 -16.31 -12.18
CA ILE A 335 0.30 -17.44 -11.59
C ILE A 335 -0.53 -18.72 -11.61
N LEU A 336 -1.82 -18.65 -11.28
CA LEU A 336 -2.73 -19.81 -11.31
C LEU A 336 -2.88 -20.36 -12.73
N ASP A 337 -3.02 -19.48 -13.71
CA ASP A 337 -3.19 -19.87 -15.11
C ASP A 337 -1.92 -20.52 -15.69
N GLU A 338 -0.74 -19.97 -15.39
CA GLU A 338 0.52 -20.58 -15.80
C GLU A 338 0.81 -21.89 -15.04
N ALA A 339 0.53 -21.95 -13.74
CA ALA A 339 0.67 -23.20 -12.99
C ALA A 339 -0.20 -24.31 -13.57
N LYS A 340 -1.42 -24.00 -14.02
CA LYS A 340 -2.30 -24.96 -14.69
C LYS A 340 -1.69 -25.48 -16.00
N LYS A 341 -1.14 -24.58 -16.85
CA LYS A 341 -0.50 -24.94 -18.12
C LYS A 341 0.70 -25.90 -17.92
N HIS A 342 1.47 -25.66 -16.83
CA HIS A 342 2.63 -26.47 -16.46
C HIS A 342 2.30 -27.66 -15.54
N GLU A 343 1.02 -27.97 -15.36
CA GLU A 343 0.54 -29.05 -14.49
C GLU A 343 1.07 -28.97 -13.05
N ARG A 344 1.25 -27.76 -12.53
CA ARG A 344 1.68 -27.51 -11.16
C ARG A 344 0.47 -27.26 -10.26
N LYS A 345 0.59 -27.68 -8.99
CA LYS A 345 -0.35 -27.32 -7.93
C LYS A 345 0.13 -26.05 -7.22
N VAL A 346 -0.79 -25.20 -6.85
CA VAL A 346 -0.50 -23.93 -6.17
C VAL A 346 -0.96 -24.00 -4.72
N ALA A 347 -0.09 -23.63 -3.79
CA ALA A 347 -0.44 -23.43 -2.40
C ALA A 347 -0.16 -21.99 -1.99
N PHE A 348 -1.14 -21.33 -1.37
CA PHE A 348 -1.00 -19.97 -0.85
C PHE A 348 -0.52 -19.99 0.60
N ALA A 349 0.39 -19.08 0.94
CA ALA A 349 0.96 -18.95 2.28
C ALA A 349 1.01 -17.48 2.73
N GLY A 350 0.44 -17.21 3.87
CA GLY A 350 0.31 -15.89 4.47
C GLY A 350 -1.14 -15.57 4.80
N TYR A 351 -1.38 -15.06 6.00
CA TYR A 351 -2.74 -14.76 6.46
C TYR A 351 -3.42 -13.77 5.53
N SER A 352 -2.83 -12.60 5.28
CA SER A 352 -3.39 -11.59 4.41
C SER A 352 -3.60 -12.06 2.97
N MET A 353 -2.70 -12.93 2.45
CA MET A 353 -2.85 -13.48 1.10
C MET A 353 -4.07 -14.39 0.97
N ILE A 354 -4.30 -15.25 1.96
CA ILE A 354 -5.47 -16.16 1.97
C ILE A 354 -6.74 -15.34 2.13
N GLN A 355 -6.76 -14.37 3.03
CA GLN A 355 -7.93 -13.51 3.26
C GLN A 355 -8.29 -12.69 2.01
N ASN A 356 -7.29 -12.08 1.36
CA ASN A 356 -7.54 -11.29 0.14
C ASN A 356 -8.00 -12.17 -1.02
N LEU A 357 -7.46 -13.40 -1.13
CA LEU A 357 -7.94 -14.39 -2.10
C LEU A 357 -9.42 -14.74 -1.86
N GLU A 358 -9.86 -14.91 -0.60
CA GLU A 358 -11.25 -15.17 -0.26
C GLU A 358 -12.17 -14.00 -0.63
N VAL A 359 -11.72 -12.76 -0.37
CA VAL A 359 -12.44 -11.55 -0.81
C VAL A 359 -12.56 -11.53 -2.33
N ALA A 360 -11.45 -11.79 -3.05
CA ALA A 360 -11.43 -11.80 -4.50
C ALA A 360 -12.35 -12.86 -5.11
N LEU A 361 -12.42 -14.04 -4.50
CA LEU A 361 -13.35 -15.11 -4.91
C LEU A 361 -14.82 -14.69 -4.72
N ARG A 362 -15.15 -14.10 -3.57
CA ARG A 362 -16.51 -13.60 -3.29
C ARG A 362 -16.92 -12.46 -4.22
N ALA A 363 -16.00 -11.56 -4.53
CA ALA A 363 -16.22 -10.47 -5.47
C ALA A 363 -16.28 -10.91 -6.95
N GLY A 364 -15.77 -12.11 -7.26
CA GLY A 364 -15.64 -12.59 -8.64
C GLY A 364 -14.44 -11.99 -9.39
N ALA A 365 -13.51 -11.38 -8.64
CA ALA A 365 -12.30 -10.73 -9.17
C ALA A 365 -11.18 -11.72 -9.54
N ILE A 366 -11.30 -12.99 -9.14
CA ILE A 366 -10.37 -14.07 -9.49
C ILE A 366 -11.13 -15.35 -9.82
N LYS A 367 -10.59 -16.11 -10.75
CA LYS A 367 -11.09 -17.44 -11.16
C LYS A 367 -10.05 -18.49 -10.84
N VAL A 368 -10.34 -19.36 -9.89
CA VAL A 368 -9.44 -20.45 -9.53
C VAL A 368 -9.70 -21.64 -10.47
N PRO A 369 -8.71 -22.04 -11.29
CA PRO A 369 -8.87 -23.22 -12.14
C PRO A 369 -9.08 -24.49 -11.29
N LYS A 370 -9.95 -25.39 -11.78
CA LYS A 370 -10.26 -26.63 -11.06
C LYS A 370 -8.98 -27.42 -10.76
N ASP A 371 -8.91 -27.97 -9.56
CA ASP A 371 -7.82 -28.86 -9.11
C ASP A 371 -6.41 -28.25 -9.10
N VAL A 372 -6.26 -26.92 -9.27
CA VAL A 372 -4.95 -26.25 -9.21
C VAL A 372 -4.54 -25.91 -7.78
N VAL A 373 -5.45 -25.37 -6.99
CA VAL A 373 -5.15 -24.94 -5.61
C VAL A 373 -5.25 -26.13 -4.64
N VAL A 374 -4.22 -26.27 -3.80
CA VAL A 374 -4.15 -27.31 -2.77
C VAL A 374 -3.76 -26.69 -1.42
N LYS A 375 -4.08 -27.39 -0.33
CA LYS A 375 -3.62 -26.99 1.00
C LYS A 375 -2.09 -27.14 1.11
N MET A 376 -1.47 -26.34 1.97
CA MET A 376 -0.02 -26.39 2.20
C MET A 376 0.46 -27.78 2.65
N GLU A 377 -0.31 -28.45 3.51
CA GLU A 377 -0.03 -29.80 4.02
C GLU A 377 0.01 -30.87 2.92
N ASP A 378 -0.72 -30.64 1.82
CA ASP A 378 -0.72 -31.54 0.69
C ASP A 378 0.33 -31.15 -0.34
N ALA A 379 0.56 -29.86 -0.55
CA ALA A 379 1.60 -29.36 -1.43
C ALA A 379 3.00 -29.90 -1.09
N VAL A 380 3.35 -29.96 0.21
CA VAL A 380 4.67 -30.44 0.66
C VAL A 380 4.92 -31.94 0.43
N LYS A 381 3.88 -32.71 0.07
CA LYS A 381 3.96 -34.13 -0.25
C LYS A 381 4.17 -34.41 -1.75
N LEU A 382 3.96 -33.39 -2.57
CA LEU A 382 4.06 -33.52 -4.03
C LEU A 382 5.53 -33.44 -4.48
N PRO A 383 5.86 -33.98 -5.66
CA PRO A 383 7.16 -33.76 -6.28
C PRO A 383 7.45 -32.27 -6.48
N ASP A 384 8.70 -31.85 -6.27
CA ASP A 384 9.09 -30.43 -6.34
C ASP A 384 8.67 -29.75 -7.66
N GLY A 385 8.87 -30.40 -8.82
CA GLY A 385 8.44 -29.89 -10.11
C GLY A 385 6.93 -29.75 -10.32
N LYS A 386 6.12 -30.22 -9.37
CA LYS A 386 4.65 -30.11 -9.42
C LYS A 386 4.08 -29.11 -8.40
N VAL A 387 4.94 -28.33 -7.74
CA VAL A 387 4.54 -27.39 -6.70
C VAL A 387 4.99 -25.96 -7.00
N THR A 388 4.06 -25.05 -6.85
CA THR A 388 4.29 -23.60 -6.80
C THR A 388 3.68 -23.07 -5.51
N ILE A 389 4.46 -22.39 -4.70
CA ILE A 389 4.02 -21.74 -3.45
C ILE A 389 3.94 -20.24 -3.71
N VAL A 390 2.79 -19.63 -3.47
CA VAL A 390 2.61 -18.18 -3.56
C VAL A 390 2.54 -17.62 -2.14
N CYS A 391 3.40 -16.67 -1.80
CA CYS A 391 3.52 -16.20 -0.42
C CYS A 391 3.76 -14.70 -0.29
N THR A 392 3.49 -14.19 0.91
CA THR A 392 3.85 -12.84 1.35
C THR A 392 5.30 -12.75 1.83
N GLY A 393 5.80 -11.51 1.98
CA GLY A 393 7.13 -11.26 2.54
C GLY A 393 8.14 -10.74 1.54
N SER A 394 7.66 -10.26 0.38
CA SER A 394 8.50 -9.68 -0.66
C SER A 394 9.19 -8.37 -0.25
N GLN A 395 8.73 -7.73 0.83
CA GLN A 395 9.32 -6.51 1.41
C GLN A 395 10.27 -6.78 2.59
N GLY A 396 10.49 -8.06 2.91
CA GLY A 396 11.41 -8.47 3.96
C GLY A 396 10.88 -8.25 5.38
N GLU A 397 9.55 -8.14 5.55
CA GLU A 397 8.90 -7.94 6.84
C GLU A 397 9.23 -9.11 7.79
N PHE A 398 9.55 -8.80 9.04
CA PHE A 398 10.12 -9.76 9.99
C PHE A 398 9.27 -11.03 10.20
N ASN A 399 7.95 -10.87 10.31
CA ASN A 399 7.02 -11.98 10.56
C ASN A 399 6.41 -12.58 9.28
N ALA A 400 6.78 -12.07 8.10
CA ALA A 400 6.23 -12.53 6.85
C ALA A 400 6.69 -13.96 6.51
N VAL A 401 5.91 -14.61 5.66
CA VAL A 401 6.10 -16.02 5.33
C VAL A 401 7.48 -16.27 4.73
N LEU A 402 7.90 -15.46 3.76
CA LEU A 402 9.18 -15.63 3.07
C LEU A 402 10.37 -15.46 4.03
N ASN A 403 10.33 -14.49 4.94
CA ASN A 403 11.37 -14.27 5.93
C ASN A 403 11.44 -15.43 6.95
N ARG A 404 10.29 -16.01 7.32
CA ARG A 404 10.25 -17.22 8.14
C ARG A 404 10.79 -18.45 7.41
N MET A 405 10.63 -18.54 6.09
CA MET A 405 11.28 -19.58 5.28
C MET A 405 12.80 -19.36 5.24
N ALA A 406 13.25 -18.13 4.99
CA ALA A 406 14.66 -17.75 4.93
C ALA A 406 15.42 -17.96 6.25
N SER A 407 14.72 -17.92 7.39
CA SER A 407 15.26 -18.17 8.73
C SER A 407 15.07 -19.60 9.22
N GLY A 408 14.53 -20.50 8.39
CA GLY A 408 14.21 -21.88 8.78
C GLY A 408 13.06 -22.02 9.78
N ALA A 409 12.34 -20.93 10.11
CA ALA A 409 11.27 -20.90 11.12
C ALA A 409 9.89 -21.24 10.58
N HIS A 410 9.72 -21.44 9.26
CA HIS A 410 8.41 -21.78 8.70
C HIS A 410 7.99 -23.20 9.06
N LYS A 411 6.71 -23.36 9.46
CA LYS A 411 6.18 -24.65 9.99
C LYS A 411 6.27 -25.80 8.98
N PHE A 412 5.92 -25.55 7.72
CA PHE A 412 5.78 -26.60 6.71
C PHE A 412 6.94 -26.62 5.70
N ILE A 413 7.49 -25.46 5.38
CA ILE A 413 8.47 -25.30 4.30
C ILE A 413 9.87 -25.13 4.90
N LYS A 414 10.75 -26.03 4.50
CA LYS A 414 12.21 -25.89 4.63
C LYS A 414 12.75 -25.64 3.25
N ILE A 415 13.59 -24.62 3.12
CA ILE A 415 14.27 -24.31 1.85
C ILE A 415 15.24 -25.44 1.50
N LYS A 416 15.34 -25.75 0.21
CA LYS A 416 16.20 -26.78 -0.36
C LYS A 416 17.05 -26.19 -1.47
N ASN A 417 18.17 -26.83 -1.79
CA ASN A 417 19.05 -26.44 -2.89
C ASN A 417 18.37 -26.49 -4.28
N SER A 418 17.28 -27.26 -4.38
CA SER A 418 16.49 -27.37 -5.62
C SER A 418 15.37 -26.33 -5.73
N ASP A 419 15.16 -25.50 -4.71
CA ASP A 419 14.12 -24.46 -4.71
C ASP A 419 14.55 -23.27 -5.54
N VAL A 420 13.57 -22.67 -6.22
CA VAL A 420 13.72 -21.38 -6.90
C VAL A 420 12.75 -20.41 -6.29
N VAL A 421 13.27 -19.32 -5.75
CA VAL A 421 12.49 -18.26 -5.13
C VAL A 421 12.43 -17.05 -6.07
N VAL A 422 11.24 -16.63 -6.42
CA VAL A 422 11.00 -15.50 -7.34
C VAL A 422 10.36 -14.34 -6.57
N PHE A 423 11.02 -13.19 -6.58
CA PHE A 423 10.46 -11.93 -6.09
C PHE A 423 9.69 -11.25 -7.22
N SER A 424 8.39 -11.38 -7.18
CA SER A 424 7.45 -10.71 -8.11
C SER A 424 7.01 -9.36 -7.53
N SER A 425 7.98 -8.58 -7.07
CA SER A 425 7.83 -7.24 -6.51
C SER A 425 9.14 -6.48 -6.57
N ASN A 426 9.07 -5.16 -6.55
CA ASN A 426 10.21 -4.31 -6.26
C ASN A 426 10.20 -3.92 -4.77
N PRO A 427 11.37 -3.66 -4.15
CA PRO A 427 11.40 -3.04 -2.83
C PRO A 427 10.69 -1.68 -2.85
N ILE A 428 9.81 -1.45 -1.89
CA ILE A 428 9.31 -0.10 -1.59
C ILE A 428 10.48 0.70 -1.03
N PRO A 429 10.65 1.98 -1.40
CA PRO A 429 11.71 2.82 -0.87
C PRO A 429 11.83 2.72 0.65
N GLY A 430 13.06 2.46 1.15
CA GLY A 430 13.34 2.20 2.56
C GLY A 430 13.34 0.72 2.99
N ASN A 431 12.80 -0.18 2.18
CA ASN A 431 12.75 -1.63 2.48
C ASN A 431 13.93 -2.43 1.87
N GLU A 432 14.81 -1.81 1.09
CA GLU A 432 15.89 -2.48 0.35
C GLU A 432 16.78 -3.35 1.24
N LYS A 433 17.09 -2.84 2.44
CA LYS A 433 17.91 -3.54 3.43
C LYS A 433 17.22 -4.81 3.95
N TYR A 434 15.93 -4.77 4.17
CA TYR A 434 15.16 -5.92 4.67
C TYR A 434 14.99 -6.97 3.58
N VAL A 435 14.71 -6.54 2.34
CA VAL A 435 14.63 -7.43 1.17
C VAL A 435 15.99 -8.11 0.95
N THR A 436 17.10 -7.36 0.93
CA THR A 436 18.45 -7.92 0.78
C THR A 436 18.75 -8.97 1.85
N ARG A 437 18.39 -8.70 3.10
CA ARG A 437 18.57 -9.66 4.19
C ARG A 437 17.78 -10.95 3.99
N THR A 438 16.57 -10.86 3.48
CA THR A 438 15.74 -12.03 3.17
C THR A 438 16.33 -12.83 2.03
N VAL A 439 16.78 -12.16 0.95
CA VAL A 439 17.49 -12.80 -0.18
C VAL A 439 18.73 -13.54 0.30
N ASP A 440 19.58 -12.89 1.08
CA ASP A 440 20.79 -13.51 1.66
C ASP A 440 20.45 -14.74 2.49
N GLY A 441 19.39 -14.70 3.29
CA GLY A 441 18.90 -15.83 4.07
C GLY A 441 18.51 -17.01 3.20
N LEU A 442 17.72 -16.78 2.16
CA LEU A 442 17.28 -17.81 1.21
C LEU A 442 18.47 -18.44 0.46
N MET A 443 19.41 -17.63 0.00
CA MET A 443 20.61 -18.13 -0.69
C MET A 443 21.53 -18.92 0.23
N ARG A 444 21.64 -18.55 1.52
CA ARG A 444 22.38 -19.35 2.51
C ARG A 444 21.76 -20.72 2.77
N GLU A 445 20.44 -20.82 2.68
CA GLU A 445 19.73 -22.11 2.74
C GLU A 445 19.85 -22.91 1.44
N GLY A 446 20.49 -22.34 0.39
CA GLY A 446 20.85 -23.02 -0.85
C GLY A 446 19.91 -22.79 -2.03
N SER A 447 18.81 -22.01 -1.89
CA SER A 447 17.90 -21.75 -3.00
C SER A 447 18.51 -20.83 -4.05
N ASP A 448 18.07 -20.97 -5.30
CA ASP A 448 18.25 -19.96 -6.33
C ASP A 448 17.23 -18.82 -6.14
N VAL A 449 17.67 -17.57 -6.29
CA VAL A 449 16.82 -16.40 -6.06
C VAL A 449 16.81 -15.49 -7.29
N ILE A 450 15.61 -15.25 -7.80
CA ILE A 450 15.35 -14.43 -8.97
C ILE A 450 14.59 -13.17 -8.53
N GLN A 451 15.14 -12.00 -8.85
CA GLN A 451 14.50 -10.71 -8.56
C GLN A 451 14.18 -9.96 -9.85
N ASN A 452 13.14 -9.14 -9.84
CA ASN A 452 12.83 -8.26 -10.96
C ASN A 452 14.02 -7.35 -11.29
N GLY A 453 14.41 -7.29 -12.57
CA GLY A 453 15.56 -6.49 -13.03
C GLY A 453 16.94 -6.93 -12.54
N LYS A 454 17.03 -7.99 -11.72
CA LYS A 454 18.30 -8.55 -11.19
C LYS A 454 18.36 -10.06 -11.36
N THR A 455 18.04 -10.54 -12.53
CA THR A 455 18.11 -11.97 -12.83
C THR A 455 19.35 -12.30 -13.65
N HIS A 456 20.00 -13.43 -13.35
CA HIS A 456 21.04 -14.03 -14.18
C HIS A 456 20.46 -14.82 -15.36
N LEU A 457 19.13 -14.94 -15.43
CA LEU A 457 18.45 -15.70 -16.46
C LEU A 457 18.27 -14.84 -17.71
N THR A 458 18.74 -15.34 -18.84
CA THR A 458 18.45 -14.75 -20.15
C THR A 458 17.06 -15.15 -20.64
N GLY A 459 16.33 -14.22 -21.26
CA GLY A 459 15.00 -14.48 -21.82
C GLY A 459 13.91 -14.73 -20.78
N VAL A 460 14.02 -14.13 -19.61
CA VAL A 460 12.93 -13.92 -18.67
C VAL A 460 12.57 -12.44 -18.70
N GLY A 461 11.32 -12.13 -18.97
CA GLY A 461 10.78 -10.78 -19.02
C GLY A 461 10.62 -10.15 -17.64
N PRO A 462 9.85 -9.06 -17.52
CA PRO A 462 9.62 -8.40 -16.23
C PRO A 462 8.88 -9.34 -15.28
N LEU A 463 9.28 -9.32 -14.00
CA LEU A 463 8.65 -10.11 -12.92
C LEU A 463 7.75 -9.26 -12.03
N HIS A 464 7.79 -7.96 -12.19
CA HIS A 464 6.95 -7.00 -11.48
C HIS A 464 6.70 -5.76 -12.33
N LEU A 465 5.51 -5.21 -12.17
CA LEU A 465 5.09 -3.95 -12.78
C LEU A 465 4.56 -3.03 -11.70
N SER A 466 4.80 -1.73 -11.87
CA SER A 466 4.16 -0.69 -11.05
C SER A 466 2.65 -0.63 -11.31
N GLY A 467 1.89 -0.25 -10.31
CA GLY A 467 0.46 0.04 -10.44
C GLY A 467 0.14 1.44 -10.96
N HIS A 468 1.15 2.31 -11.11
CA HIS A 468 1.00 3.75 -11.31
C HIS A 468 1.47 4.16 -12.70
N GLY A 469 0.79 5.17 -13.28
CA GLY A 469 1.13 5.76 -14.57
C GLY A 469 2.49 6.47 -14.56
N PHE A 470 3.13 6.54 -15.72
CA PHE A 470 4.39 7.26 -15.92
C PHE A 470 4.11 8.68 -16.41
N TYR A 471 5.15 9.49 -16.58
CA TYR A 471 5.06 10.89 -16.95
C TYR A 471 4.10 11.16 -18.14
N GLU A 472 4.26 10.46 -19.26
CA GLU A 472 3.45 10.70 -20.46
C GLU A 472 1.99 10.19 -20.29
N ASP A 473 1.75 9.23 -19.39
CA ASP A 473 0.39 8.81 -19.03
C ASP A 473 -0.33 9.94 -18.30
N HIS A 474 0.34 10.63 -17.36
CA HIS A 474 -0.19 11.81 -16.68
C HIS A 474 -0.48 12.93 -17.66
N VAL A 475 0.45 13.25 -18.57
CA VAL A 475 0.25 14.25 -19.63
C VAL A 475 -0.96 13.91 -20.50
N LYS A 476 -1.12 12.64 -20.87
CA LYS A 476 -2.27 12.17 -21.65
C LYS A 476 -3.59 12.37 -20.90
N LEU A 477 -3.65 12.01 -19.62
CA LEU A 477 -4.85 12.18 -18.79
C LEU A 477 -5.21 13.65 -18.61
N ILE A 478 -4.23 14.49 -18.24
CA ILE A 478 -4.45 15.93 -18.06
C ILE A 478 -4.96 16.59 -19.34
N ASN A 479 -4.37 16.25 -20.48
CA ASN A 479 -4.82 16.78 -21.78
C ASN A 479 -6.23 16.32 -22.16
N ALA A 480 -6.59 15.08 -21.85
CA ALA A 480 -7.93 14.55 -22.12
C ALA A 480 -8.99 15.22 -21.27
N LEU A 481 -8.71 15.53 -20.00
CA LEU A 481 -9.66 16.11 -19.06
C LEU A 481 -9.64 17.64 -19.05
N ASN A 482 -8.55 18.29 -19.46
CA ASN A 482 -8.35 19.74 -19.53
C ASN A 482 -8.94 20.50 -18.32
N PRO A 483 -8.53 20.17 -17.07
CA PRO A 483 -9.12 20.72 -15.86
C PRO A 483 -8.81 22.22 -15.70
N THR A 484 -9.72 22.95 -15.02
CA THR A 484 -9.47 24.36 -14.65
C THR A 484 -8.38 24.47 -13.58
N TYR A 485 -8.41 23.58 -12.59
CA TYR A 485 -7.40 23.47 -11.52
C TYR A 485 -6.85 22.07 -11.48
N TYR A 486 -5.58 21.97 -11.13
CA TYR A 486 -4.86 20.71 -10.96
C TYR A 486 -4.24 20.64 -9.57
N LEU A 487 -4.49 19.53 -8.87
CA LEU A 487 -3.96 19.26 -7.54
C LEU A 487 -3.23 17.90 -7.55
N PRO A 488 -1.90 17.87 -7.54
CA PRO A 488 -1.16 16.63 -7.30
C PRO A 488 -1.47 16.08 -5.90
N ILE A 489 -1.77 14.79 -5.84
CA ILE A 489 -1.99 14.05 -4.59
C ILE A 489 -1.16 12.77 -4.57
N HIS A 490 -1.18 12.02 -3.50
CA HIS A 490 -0.60 10.67 -3.38
C HIS A 490 0.87 10.61 -3.83
N GLY A 491 1.78 11.11 -3.01
CA GLY A 491 3.21 11.08 -3.28
C GLY A 491 4.04 11.78 -2.21
N GLU A 492 5.34 11.56 -2.25
CA GLU A 492 6.30 12.34 -1.48
C GLU A 492 6.37 13.78 -2.04
N PHE A 493 6.86 14.72 -1.25
CA PHE A 493 6.85 16.14 -1.62
C PHE A 493 7.51 16.43 -2.97
N HIS A 494 8.62 15.75 -3.29
CA HIS A 494 9.29 15.94 -4.58
C HIS A 494 8.45 15.44 -5.75
N MET A 495 7.73 14.32 -5.59
CA MET A 495 6.80 13.78 -6.59
C MET A 495 5.65 14.76 -6.86
N LEU A 496 5.05 15.32 -5.79
CA LEU A 496 3.98 16.31 -5.92
C LEU A 496 4.46 17.56 -6.66
N VAL A 497 5.66 18.05 -6.35
CA VAL A 497 6.26 19.21 -7.04
C VAL A 497 6.55 18.91 -8.51
N HIS A 498 6.97 17.68 -8.81
CA HIS A 498 7.25 17.24 -10.17
C HIS A 498 5.99 17.11 -11.01
N ASN A 499 4.91 16.64 -10.39
CA ASN A 499 3.61 16.44 -11.03
C ASN A 499 2.82 17.76 -11.20
N ALA A 500 3.17 18.83 -10.46
CA ALA A 500 2.55 20.16 -10.55
C ALA A 500 3.09 20.96 -11.74
#